data_84a0606b777e405b926a743fd81779a2
#
_entry.id   84a0606b777e405b926a743fd81779a2
#
_cell.length_a   1.000
_cell.length_b   1.000
_cell.length_c   1.000
_cell.angle_alpha   90.00
_cell.angle_beta   90.00
_cell.angle_gamma   90.00
#
_symmetry.space_group_name_H-M   'P 1'
#
loop_
_entity.id
_entity.type
_entity.pdbx_description
1 polymer ?
#
loop_
_entity_poly.entity_id
_entity_poly.type
_entity_poly.pdbx_seq_one_letter_code
_entity_poly.pdbx_strand_id
1 'polypeptide(L)'
;LGDVYKRKHQGKVARLICDVYKPDGTRLESDPRYILQTVIKEAEEMGYKFNVGPECEFFLFNTDERGNPTTEPHDNAGYFDLAPLDNGENCRREICRTLEDMGYKIEASHHEMAPGQHEITFRYDDALKTADRIVTFRTVVKTIAKRNGLHATFMPKPIAGVSGSGMHLSLIHI
;
A
#
# COMPACT_ATOMS: atom_id res chain seq x y z
N LEU A 1 -18.09 -1.88 -0.31
CA LEU A 1 -17.86 -2.52 -1.61
C LEU A 1 -16.67 -3.46 -1.47
N GLY A 2 -16.88 -4.76 -1.67
CA GLY A 2 -15.81 -5.76 -1.51
C GLY A 2 -14.91 -5.81 -2.73
N ASP A 3 -13.61 -5.87 -2.51
CA ASP A 3 -12.64 -6.16 -3.55
C ASP A 3 -12.66 -7.66 -3.86
N VAL A 4 -12.86 -8.03 -5.11
CA VAL A 4 -12.88 -9.42 -5.55
C VAL A 4 -11.47 -9.85 -5.95
N TYR A 5 -10.85 -10.70 -5.14
CA TYR A 5 -9.56 -11.30 -5.44
C TYR A 5 -9.72 -12.42 -6.47
N LYS A 6 -9.26 -12.22 -7.70
CA LYS A 6 -9.16 -13.30 -8.70
C LYS A 6 -7.83 -14.04 -8.52
N ARG A 7 -7.80 -15.08 -7.71
CA ARG A 7 -6.71 -16.06 -7.75
C ARG A 7 -6.98 -17.06 -8.86
N LYS A 8 -6.08 -17.17 -9.85
CA LYS A 8 -6.23 -18.04 -11.03
C LYS A 8 -6.43 -19.53 -10.71
N HIS A 9 -6.14 -20.00 -9.49
CA HIS A 9 -6.17 -21.43 -9.14
C HIS A 9 -6.94 -21.80 -7.86
N GLN A 10 -7.58 -20.85 -7.16
CA GLN A 10 -8.25 -21.12 -5.88
C GLN A 10 -9.68 -20.55 -5.77
N GLY A 11 -10.29 -20.20 -6.89
CA GLY A 11 -11.62 -19.61 -6.92
C GLY A 11 -11.64 -18.10 -6.63
N LYS A 12 -12.85 -17.53 -6.59
CA LYS A 12 -13.09 -16.12 -6.31
C LYS A 12 -13.08 -15.90 -4.79
N VAL A 13 -12.31 -14.94 -4.32
CA VAL A 13 -12.29 -14.52 -2.91
C VAL A 13 -12.78 -13.09 -2.83
N ALA A 14 -13.75 -12.81 -1.97
CA ALA A 14 -14.19 -11.46 -1.63
C ALA A 14 -13.57 -11.04 -0.29
N ARG A 15 -13.04 -9.83 -0.24
CA ARG A 15 -12.58 -9.18 0.98
C ARG A 15 -13.52 -8.01 1.29
N LEU A 16 -13.97 -7.94 2.53
CA LEU A 16 -14.84 -6.88 3.01
C LEU A 16 -14.10 -6.08 4.08
N ILE A 17 -14.08 -4.76 3.94
CA ILE A 17 -13.64 -3.85 5.00
C ILE A 17 -14.88 -3.42 5.73
N CYS A 18 -14.92 -3.66 7.05
CA CYS A 18 -16.10 -3.50 7.87
C CYS A 18 -15.89 -2.39 8.91
N ASP A 19 -16.99 -1.78 9.30
CA ASP A 19 -17.04 -0.89 10.45
C ASP A 19 -17.13 -1.71 11.74
N VAL A 20 -16.55 -1.20 12.84
CA VAL A 20 -16.55 -1.88 14.13
C VAL A 20 -17.65 -1.30 15.02
N TYR A 21 -18.41 -2.20 15.66
CA TYR A 21 -19.48 -1.87 16.58
C TYR A 21 -19.25 -2.53 17.94
N LYS A 22 -19.74 -1.90 19.01
CA LYS A 22 -19.82 -2.49 20.34
C LYS A 22 -20.96 -3.52 20.41
N PRO A 23 -20.99 -4.42 21.42
CA PRO A 23 -22.07 -5.41 21.56
C PRO A 23 -23.48 -4.80 21.70
N ASP A 24 -23.59 -3.56 22.16
CA ASP A 24 -24.85 -2.81 22.28
C ASP A 24 -25.33 -2.20 20.95
N GLY A 25 -24.60 -2.40 19.87
CA GLY A 25 -24.93 -1.87 18.53
C GLY A 25 -24.47 -0.43 18.28
N THR A 26 -23.78 0.21 19.22
CA THR A 26 -23.18 1.54 19.01
C THR A 26 -21.84 1.43 18.30
N ARG A 27 -21.42 2.48 17.59
CA ARG A 27 -20.12 2.54 16.92
C ARG A 27 -18.98 2.52 17.92
N LEU A 28 -17.89 1.84 17.60
CA LEU A 28 -16.67 1.89 18.39
C LEU A 28 -15.94 3.20 18.11
N GLU A 29 -15.87 4.09 19.09
CA GLU A 29 -15.31 5.45 18.93
C GLU A 29 -13.80 5.45 18.63
N SER A 30 -13.08 4.42 19.07
CA SER A 30 -11.65 4.25 18.80
C SER A 30 -11.34 3.55 17.46
N ASP A 31 -12.37 3.19 16.67
CA ASP A 31 -12.17 2.65 15.32
C ASP A 31 -11.60 3.75 14.42
N PRO A 32 -10.36 3.59 13.86
CA PRO A 32 -9.76 4.60 13.00
C PRO A 32 -10.63 4.94 11.78
N ARG A 33 -11.38 3.96 11.27
CA ARG A 33 -12.27 4.16 10.13
C ARG A 33 -13.45 5.04 10.51
N TYR A 34 -14.00 4.87 11.73
CA TYR A 34 -15.06 5.73 12.25
C TYR A 34 -14.56 7.17 12.52
N ILE A 35 -13.36 7.31 13.06
CA ILE A 35 -12.73 8.63 13.25
C ILE A 35 -12.62 9.36 11.91
N LEU A 36 -12.11 8.69 10.87
CA LEU A 36 -12.01 9.28 9.54
C LEU A 36 -13.39 9.67 8.96
N GLN A 37 -14.42 8.81 9.12
CA GLN A 37 -15.79 9.12 8.70
C GLN A 37 -16.34 10.37 9.41
N THR A 38 -16.04 10.55 10.70
CA THR A 38 -16.47 11.72 11.47
C THR A 38 -15.84 12.99 10.92
N VAL A 39 -14.51 12.98 10.67
CA VAL A 39 -13.78 14.14 10.13
C VAL A 39 -14.25 14.47 8.70
N ILE A 40 -14.51 13.44 7.87
CA ILE A 40 -15.07 13.66 6.53
C ILE A 40 -16.42 14.39 6.63
N LYS A 41 -17.28 13.98 7.55
CA LYS A 41 -18.58 14.62 7.76
C LYS A 41 -18.44 16.08 8.21
N GLU A 42 -17.51 16.36 9.10
CA GLU A 42 -17.21 17.76 9.52
C GLU A 42 -16.74 18.61 8.33
N ALA A 43 -15.89 18.05 7.46
CA ALA A 43 -15.46 18.75 6.24
C ALA A 43 -16.64 19.01 5.28
N GLU A 44 -17.54 18.05 5.11
CA GLU A 44 -18.75 18.19 4.29
C GLU A 44 -19.70 19.27 4.85
N GLU A 45 -19.87 19.36 6.16
CA GLU A 45 -20.65 20.41 6.82
C GLU A 45 -20.05 21.81 6.60
N MET A 46 -18.71 21.88 6.41
CA MET A 46 -18.00 23.11 6.03
C MET A 46 -18.05 23.40 4.52
N GLY A 47 -18.66 22.54 3.72
CA GLY A 47 -18.77 22.66 2.25
C GLY A 47 -17.59 22.09 1.46
N TYR A 48 -16.73 21.27 2.08
CA TYR A 48 -15.58 20.67 1.41
C TYR A 48 -15.77 19.18 1.13
N LYS A 49 -15.28 18.75 -0.03
CA LYS A 49 -15.09 17.33 -0.34
C LYS A 49 -13.63 16.96 -0.17
N PHE A 50 -13.36 15.95 0.65
CA PHE A 50 -12.02 15.54 1.01
C PHE A 50 -11.53 14.36 0.14
N ASN A 51 -10.61 14.64 -0.78
CA ASN A 51 -9.93 13.65 -1.62
C ASN A 51 -8.46 13.54 -1.23
N VAL A 52 -7.90 12.33 -1.33
CA VAL A 52 -6.52 12.03 -0.91
C VAL A 52 -5.83 11.17 -1.98
N GLY A 53 -4.62 11.58 -2.38
CA GLY A 53 -3.69 10.80 -3.23
C GLY A 53 -2.49 10.34 -2.39
N PRO A 54 -2.28 9.05 -2.22
CA PRO A 54 -1.16 8.52 -1.43
C PRO A 54 0.03 8.17 -2.32
N GLU A 55 1.23 8.40 -1.80
CA GLU A 55 2.51 7.95 -2.34
C GLU A 55 3.12 6.98 -1.31
N CYS A 56 3.00 5.69 -1.57
CA CYS A 56 3.35 4.66 -0.58
C CYS A 56 4.71 4.04 -0.89
N GLU A 57 5.70 4.31 -0.05
CA GLU A 57 7.02 3.71 -0.14
C GLU A 57 7.12 2.45 0.72
N PHE A 58 7.97 1.52 0.30
CA PHE A 58 8.25 0.27 0.98
C PHE A 58 9.62 -0.28 0.61
N PHE A 59 10.16 -1.15 1.47
CA PHE A 59 11.40 -1.88 1.18
C PHE A 59 11.12 -3.33 0.81
N LEU A 60 11.94 -3.84 -0.11
CA LEU A 60 12.06 -5.26 -0.42
C LEU A 60 13.39 -5.79 0.12
N PHE A 61 13.32 -6.80 0.98
CA PHE A 61 14.46 -7.50 1.54
C PHE A 61 14.54 -8.92 1.00
N ASN A 62 15.75 -9.46 0.94
CA ASN A 62 15.98 -10.87 0.72
C ASN A 62 15.40 -11.69 1.87
N THR A 63 15.09 -12.96 1.59
CA THR A 63 14.76 -13.95 2.60
C THR A 63 15.90 -14.96 2.73
N ASP A 64 16.01 -15.58 3.91
CA ASP A 64 16.93 -16.70 4.11
C ASP A 64 16.45 -17.97 3.38
N GLU A 65 17.24 -19.05 3.41
CA GLU A 65 16.91 -20.36 2.80
C GLU A 65 15.61 -20.96 3.34
N ARG A 66 15.14 -20.54 4.51
CA ARG A 66 13.89 -20.97 5.13
C ARG A 66 12.72 -20.05 4.81
N GLY A 67 12.96 -18.96 4.06
CA GLY A 67 11.97 -17.95 3.71
C GLY A 67 11.69 -16.94 4.84
N ASN A 68 12.55 -16.82 5.86
CA ASN A 68 12.42 -15.81 6.89
C ASN A 68 12.98 -14.46 6.38
N PRO A 69 12.42 -13.32 6.84
CA PRO A 69 12.93 -12.00 6.51
C PRO A 69 14.37 -11.81 6.95
N THR A 70 15.17 -11.15 6.11
CA THR A 70 16.50 -10.65 6.48
C THR A 70 16.48 -9.12 6.54
N THR A 71 17.60 -8.49 6.85
CA THR A 71 17.82 -7.03 6.74
C THR A 71 18.69 -6.69 5.52
N GLU A 72 18.90 -7.65 4.62
CA GLU A 72 19.66 -7.48 3.39
C GLU A 72 18.74 -6.93 2.29
N PRO A 73 18.98 -5.71 1.77
CA PRO A 73 18.22 -5.17 0.65
C PRO A 73 18.26 -6.12 -0.56
N HIS A 74 17.18 -6.16 -1.31
CA HIS A 74 17.06 -7.00 -2.49
C HIS A 74 18.03 -6.60 -3.62
N ASP A 75 18.39 -5.33 -3.69
CA ASP A 75 19.34 -4.76 -4.62
C ASP A 75 20.13 -3.60 -4.01
N ASN A 76 20.99 -2.98 -4.81
CA ASN A 76 21.75 -1.80 -4.45
C ASN A 76 21.54 -0.68 -5.49
N ALA A 77 20.36 -0.60 -6.06
CA ALA A 77 19.95 0.46 -6.97
C ALA A 77 19.61 1.75 -6.21
N GLY A 78 19.55 2.85 -6.94
CA GLY A 78 19.19 4.18 -6.46
C GLY A 78 17.95 4.74 -7.14
N TYR A 79 17.73 6.03 -6.94
CA TYR A 79 16.54 6.74 -7.40
C TYR A 79 16.36 6.68 -8.93
N PHE A 80 15.24 6.15 -9.37
CA PHE A 80 14.89 5.96 -10.79
C PHE A 80 15.82 5.05 -11.58
N ASP A 81 16.66 4.25 -10.92
CA ASP A 81 17.42 3.22 -11.60
C ASP A 81 16.49 2.19 -12.25
N LEU A 82 16.96 1.63 -13.36
CA LEU A 82 16.29 0.62 -14.14
C LEU A 82 17.06 -0.71 -14.11
N ALA A 83 16.49 -1.76 -14.68
CA ALA A 83 17.21 -2.99 -14.90
C ALA A 83 18.50 -2.73 -15.73
N PRO A 84 19.64 -3.38 -15.43
CA PRO A 84 19.80 -4.52 -14.51
C PRO A 84 20.08 -4.15 -13.04
N LEU A 85 20.13 -2.87 -12.67
CA LEU A 85 20.41 -2.45 -11.29
C LEU A 85 19.18 -2.68 -10.40
N ASP A 86 18.01 -2.26 -10.85
CA ASP A 86 16.72 -2.48 -10.17
C ASP A 86 16.27 -3.94 -10.35
N ASN A 87 16.56 -4.75 -9.36
CA ASN A 87 16.12 -6.16 -9.34
C ASN A 87 14.66 -6.31 -8.88
N GLY A 88 14.06 -5.27 -8.33
CA GLY A 88 12.66 -5.26 -7.86
C GLY A 88 11.62 -5.02 -8.95
N GLU A 89 12.02 -4.65 -10.17
CA GLU A 89 11.10 -4.26 -11.24
C GLU A 89 10.01 -5.30 -11.52
N ASN A 90 10.37 -6.58 -11.60
CA ASN A 90 9.40 -7.64 -11.88
C ASN A 90 8.38 -7.81 -10.75
N CYS A 91 8.83 -7.73 -9.50
CA CYS A 91 7.95 -7.77 -8.32
C CYS A 91 6.98 -6.57 -8.33
N ARG A 92 7.49 -5.35 -8.56
CA ARG A 92 6.65 -4.15 -8.67
C ARG A 92 5.63 -4.26 -9.81
N ARG A 93 6.06 -4.77 -10.97
CA ARG A 93 5.17 -4.98 -12.13
C ARG A 93 4.02 -5.95 -11.80
N GLU A 94 4.31 -7.06 -11.09
CA GLU A 94 3.27 -8.00 -10.65
C GLU A 94 2.32 -7.36 -9.64
N ILE A 95 2.85 -6.55 -8.72
CA ILE A 95 2.05 -5.77 -7.76
C ILE A 95 1.11 -4.82 -8.51
N CYS A 96 1.64 -4.00 -9.43
CA CYS A 96 0.85 -3.05 -10.21
C CYS A 96 -0.28 -3.73 -10.97
N ARG A 97 0.01 -4.80 -11.71
CA ARG A 97 -1.02 -5.55 -12.46
C ARG A 97 -2.09 -6.14 -11.54
N THR A 98 -1.69 -6.67 -10.39
CA THR A 98 -2.65 -7.20 -9.41
C THR A 98 -3.55 -6.09 -8.88
N LEU A 99 -3.01 -4.92 -8.59
CA LEU A 99 -3.78 -3.76 -8.14
C LEU A 99 -4.71 -3.24 -9.23
N GLU A 100 -4.25 -3.17 -10.48
CA GLU A 100 -5.06 -2.78 -11.63
C GLU A 100 -6.23 -3.74 -11.85
N ASP A 101 -6.01 -5.06 -11.73
CA ASP A 101 -7.07 -6.08 -11.77
C ASP A 101 -8.08 -5.91 -10.62
N MET A 102 -7.69 -5.28 -9.51
CA MET A 102 -8.55 -4.92 -8.38
C MET A 102 -9.20 -3.53 -8.54
N GLY A 103 -8.98 -2.85 -9.66
CA GLY A 103 -9.60 -1.55 -9.98
C GLY A 103 -8.84 -0.33 -9.46
N TYR A 104 -7.56 -0.47 -9.12
CA TYR A 104 -6.68 0.67 -8.88
C TYR A 104 -6.28 1.32 -10.20
N LYS A 105 -6.02 2.62 -10.16
CA LYS A 105 -5.42 3.35 -11.27
C LYS A 105 -4.00 3.71 -10.86
N ILE A 106 -3.04 2.90 -11.29
CA ILE A 106 -1.62 3.14 -11.01
C ILE A 106 -1.15 4.36 -11.83
N GLU A 107 -0.42 5.26 -11.20
CA GLU A 107 0.13 6.48 -11.81
C GLU A 107 1.65 6.41 -11.95
N ALA A 108 2.35 5.88 -10.94
CA ALA A 108 3.80 5.71 -10.96
C ALA A 108 4.25 4.43 -10.25
N SER A 109 5.39 3.91 -10.68
CA SER A 109 6.07 2.78 -10.03
C SER A 109 7.57 2.87 -10.35
N HIS A 110 8.40 3.10 -9.35
CA HIS A 110 9.84 3.31 -9.54
C HIS A 110 10.65 2.81 -8.35
N HIS A 111 11.98 2.72 -8.54
CA HIS A 111 12.93 2.52 -7.47
C HIS A 111 13.16 3.83 -6.74
N GLU A 112 13.29 3.77 -5.42
CA GLU A 112 13.56 4.90 -4.53
C GLU A 112 15.05 5.08 -4.20
N MET A 113 15.35 6.07 -3.34
CA MET A 113 16.73 6.50 -3.04
C MET A 113 17.56 5.43 -2.36
N ALA A 114 16.98 4.66 -1.45
CA ALA A 114 17.72 3.65 -0.69
C ALA A 114 17.73 2.30 -1.39
N PRO A 115 18.80 1.48 -1.20
CA PRO A 115 18.85 0.10 -1.67
C PRO A 115 17.58 -0.68 -1.27
N GLY A 116 16.97 -1.35 -2.24
CA GLY A 116 15.75 -2.13 -2.05
C GLY A 116 14.50 -1.31 -1.71
N GLN A 117 14.55 0.02 -1.86
CA GLN A 117 13.40 0.90 -1.62
C GLN A 117 12.63 1.16 -2.90
N HIS A 118 11.31 1.10 -2.82
CA HIS A 118 10.39 1.23 -3.95
C HIS A 118 9.21 2.11 -3.59
N GLU A 119 8.62 2.73 -4.62
CA GLU A 119 7.35 3.46 -4.52
C GLU A 119 6.37 2.99 -5.59
N ILE A 120 5.10 2.92 -5.21
CA ILE A 120 3.98 2.77 -6.14
C ILE A 120 2.91 3.77 -5.75
N THR A 121 2.61 4.67 -6.69
CA THR A 121 1.58 5.71 -6.56
C THR A 121 0.33 5.29 -7.30
N PHE A 122 -0.82 5.49 -6.71
CA PHE A 122 -2.11 5.31 -7.39
C PHE A 122 -2.98 6.53 -7.23
N ARG A 123 -3.87 6.73 -8.21
CA ARG A 123 -4.70 7.91 -8.33
C ARG A 123 -5.51 8.16 -7.08
N TYR A 124 -5.63 9.44 -6.71
CA TYR A 124 -6.48 9.91 -5.63
C TYR A 124 -7.94 9.46 -5.76
N ASP A 125 -8.61 9.35 -4.65
CA ASP A 125 -10.04 9.08 -4.56
C ASP A 125 -10.59 9.73 -3.28
N ASP A 126 -11.87 9.54 -2.99
CA ASP A 126 -12.47 9.87 -1.70
C ASP A 126 -11.61 9.35 -0.53
N ALA A 127 -11.48 10.16 0.53
CA ALA A 127 -10.54 9.88 1.62
C ALA A 127 -10.78 8.52 2.29
N LEU A 128 -12.04 8.14 2.53
CA LEU A 128 -12.36 6.84 3.14
C LEU A 128 -11.99 5.69 2.22
N LYS A 129 -12.32 5.80 0.93
CA LYS A 129 -11.99 4.80 -0.07
C LYS A 129 -10.49 4.67 -0.27
N THR A 130 -9.75 5.78 -0.23
CA THR A 130 -8.29 5.78 -0.30
C THR A 130 -7.68 5.09 0.91
N ALA A 131 -8.16 5.35 2.12
CA ALA A 131 -7.70 4.67 3.34
C ALA A 131 -7.93 3.14 3.25
N ASP A 132 -9.12 2.70 2.83
CA ASP A 132 -9.44 1.29 2.60
C ASP A 132 -8.52 0.67 1.53
N ARG A 133 -8.21 1.42 0.47
CA ARG A 133 -7.27 1.01 -0.58
C ARG A 133 -5.83 0.85 -0.08
N ILE A 134 -5.34 1.76 0.76
CA ILE A 134 -3.98 1.67 1.35
C ILE A 134 -3.84 0.37 2.16
N VAL A 135 -4.83 0.01 2.96
CA VAL A 135 -4.82 -1.25 3.73
C VAL A 135 -4.76 -2.47 2.81
N THR A 136 -5.51 -2.44 1.72
CA THR A 136 -5.49 -3.48 0.68
C THR A 136 -4.16 -3.52 -0.05
N PHE A 137 -3.65 -2.36 -0.47
CA PHE A 137 -2.35 -2.19 -1.12
C PHE A 137 -1.23 -2.86 -0.32
N ARG A 138 -1.12 -2.57 0.98
CA ARG A 138 -0.11 -3.19 1.87
C ARG A 138 -0.19 -4.71 1.88
N THR A 139 -1.40 -5.26 1.83
CA THR A 139 -1.62 -6.71 1.78
C THR A 139 -1.15 -7.30 0.45
N VAL A 140 -1.47 -6.64 -0.66
CA VAL A 140 -1.04 -7.05 -2.02
C VAL A 140 0.48 -7.02 -2.12
N VAL A 141 1.12 -5.91 -1.76
CA VAL A 141 2.58 -5.76 -1.80
C VAL A 141 3.27 -6.89 -1.03
N LYS A 142 2.87 -7.13 0.22
CA LYS A 142 3.45 -8.20 1.04
C LYS A 142 3.21 -9.60 0.46
N THR A 143 2.03 -9.83 -0.09
CA THR A 143 1.68 -11.13 -0.67
C THR A 143 2.48 -11.42 -1.94
N ILE A 144 2.58 -10.43 -2.83
CA ILE A 144 3.31 -10.57 -4.08
C ILE A 144 4.82 -10.65 -3.82
N ALA A 145 5.37 -9.82 -2.93
CA ALA A 145 6.77 -9.92 -2.53
C ALA A 145 7.11 -11.33 -2.02
N LYS A 146 6.29 -11.88 -1.12
CA LYS A 146 6.48 -13.25 -0.62
C LYS A 146 6.45 -14.30 -1.74
N ARG A 147 5.60 -14.15 -2.75
CA ARG A 147 5.54 -15.05 -3.92
C ARG A 147 6.80 -14.96 -4.79
N ASN A 148 7.46 -13.81 -4.79
CA ASN A 148 8.73 -13.56 -5.48
C ASN A 148 9.96 -13.90 -4.60
N GLY A 149 9.79 -14.57 -3.44
CA GLY A 149 10.89 -14.93 -2.54
C GLY A 149 11.46 -13.73 -1.76
N LEU A 150 10.69 -12.64 -1.65
CA LEU A 150 11.10 -11.40 -1.00
C LEU A 150 10.25 -11.11 0.24
N HIS A 151 10.78 -10.26 1.12
CA HIS A 151 10.05 -9.69 2.24
C HIS A 151 9.80 -8.21 2.03
N ALA A 152 8.54 -7.80 1.96
CA ALA A 152 8.15 -6.40 1.89
C ALA A 152 7.85 -5.83 3.28
N THR A 153 8.42 -4.65 3.59
CA THR A 153 8.12 -3.91 4.81
C THR A 153 7.75 -2.46 4.54
N PHE A 154 6.78 -1.96 5.29
CA PHE A 154 6.39 -0.55 5.36
C PHE A 154 6.91 0.11 6.64
N MET A 155 7.94 -0.46 7.26
CA MET A 155 8.61 0.14 8.41
C MET A 155 9.22 1.49 8.00
N PRO A 156 8.99 2.57 8.77
CA PRO A 156 9.44 3.92 8.37
C PRO A 156 10.95 4.02 8.17
N LYS A 157 11.74 3.34 8.99
CA LYS A 157 13.20 3.39 8.90
C LYS A 157 13.81 2.00 9.17
N PRO A 158 13.71 1.07 8.20
CA PRO A 158 14.21 -0.29 8.41
C PRO A 158 15.73 -0.40 8.38
N ILE A 159 16.42 0.54 7.70
CA ILE A 159 17.88 0.59 7.59
C ILE A 159 18.35 1.95 8.11
N ALA A 160 19.32 1.93 9.04
CA ALA A 160 19.96 3.14 9.53
C ALA A 160 20.86 3.78 8.46
N GLY A 161 20.96 5.10 8.44
CA GLY A 161 21.88 5.84 7.56
C GLY A 161 21.44 6.03 6.10
N VAL A 162 20.32 5.42 5.67
CA VAL A 162 19.76 5.63 4.32
C VAL A 162 18.37 6.27 4.39
N SER A 163 17.76 6.63 3.26
CA SER A 163 16.38 7.13 3.22
C SER A 163 15.39 6.13 3.83
N GLY A 164 14.35 6.61 4.46
CA GLY A 164 13.26 5.78 5.02
C GLY A 164 12.01 5.83 4.15
N SER A 165 11.04 4.96 4.46
CA SER A 165 9.76 4.91 3.76
C SER A 165 8.89 6.09 4.15
N GLY A 166 8.58 6.95 3.18
CA GLY A 166 7.53 7.97 3.27
C GLY A 166 6.14 7.38 3.01
N MET A 167 5.15 8.10 3.43
CA MET A 167 3.78 8.01 2.93
C MET A 167 3.27 9.43 2.76
N HIS A 168 3.62 10.05 1.65
CA HIS A 168 3.22 11.40 1.34
C HIS A 168 1.74 11.39 0.93
N LEU A 169 1.02 12.44 1.30
CA LEU A 169 -0.38 12.58 0.98
C LEU A 169 -0.60 13.88 0.21
N SER A 170 -1.05 13.76 -1.02
CA SER A 170 -1.62 14.88 -1.75
C SER A 170 -3.07 15.09 -1.31
N LEU A 171 -3.37 16.27 -0.78
CA LEU A 171 -4.71 16.65 -0.33
C LEU A 171 -5.35 17.53 -1.41
N ILE A 172 -6.48 17.09 -1.93
CA ILE A 172 -7.19 17.78 -3.00
C ILE A 172 -8.57 18.13 -2.48
N HIS A 173 -8.89 19.41 -2.49
CA HIS A 173 -10.24 19.93 -2.25
C HIS A 173 -10.83 20.41 -3.57
N ILE A 174 -12.06 20.08 -3.80
CA ILE A 174 -12.84 20.53 -4.97
C ILE A 174 -14.09 21.24 -4.46
#